data_047cb91d736ef5f934b9580085cfe19f
#
_entry.id   047cb91d736ef5f934b9580085cfe19f
#
_cell.length_a   1.000
_cell.length_b   1.000
_cell.length_c   1.000
_cell.angle_alpha   90.00
_cell.angle_beta   90.00
_cell.angle_gamma   90.00
#
_symmetry.space_group_name_H-M   'P 1'
#
loop_
_entity.id
_entity.type
_entity.pdbx_description
1 polymer ?
#
loop_
_entity_poly.entity_id
_entity_poly.type
_entity_poly.pdbx_seq_one_letter_code
_entity_poly.pdbx_strand_id
1 'polypeptide(L)' 'MRKKEVSDVWMLEKTTTLDQLIIHEGAQIHTPDGKFVAMTINGSGTPITPGTYYGDIVLTVAARSHENDEPF' A
#
# COMPACT_ATOMS: atom_id res chain seq x y z
N MET A 1 15.24 0.72 11.49
CA MET A 1 14.48 1.43 10.48
C MET A 1 13.75 0.43 9.57
N ARG A 2 12.48 0.64 9.31
CA ARG A 2 11.72 -0.24 8.44
C ARG A 2 11.71 0.34 7.04
N LYS A 3 12.37 -0.36 6.16
CA LYS A 3 12.55 0.10 4.79
C LYS A 3 12.15 -1.00 3.83
N LYS A 4 11.48 -0.62 2.77
CA LYS A 4 11.09 -1.58 1.73
C LYS A 4 11.39 -0.99 0.36
N GLU A 5 12.01 -1.79 -0.47
CA GLU A 5 12.26 -1.42 -1.86
C GLU A 5 11.50 -2.42 -2.74
N VAL A 6 10.61 -1.89 -3.58
CA VAL A 6 9.78 -2.71 -4.45
C VAL A 6 10.26 -2.53 -5.87
N SER A 7 10.89 -3.56 -6.42
CA SER A 7 11.41 -3.51 -7.77
C SER A 7 10.64 -4.41 -8.73
N ASP A 8 9.72 -5.19 -8.21
CA ASP A 8 8.90 -6.11 -9.02
C ASP A 8 7.53 -6.17 -8.37
N VAL A 9 7.02 -7.34 -8.09
CA VAL A 9 5.72 -7.50 -7.44
C VAL A 9 5.95 -7.76 -5.95
N TRP A 10 5.26 -6.99 -5.11
CA TRP A 10 5.26 -7.21 -3.66
C TRP A 10 3.88 -7.65 -3.24
N MET A 11 3.79 -8.85 -2.72
CA MET A 11 2.53 -9.39 -2.23
C MET A 11 2.35 -8.95 -0.78
N LEU A 12 1.44 -8.01 -0.56
CA LEU A 12 1.20 -7.42 0.75
C LEU A 12 0.06 -8.19 1.41
N GLU A 13 0.35 -8.90 2.48
CA GLU A 13 -0.62 -9.77 3.12
C GLU A 13 -1.39 -9.09 4.24
N LYS A 14 -0.83 -8.03 4.81
CA LYS A 14 -1.47 -7.33 5.92
C LYS A 14 -0.99 -5.90 5.95
N THR A 15 -1.72 -5.07 6.71
CA THR A 15 -1.33 -3.68 6.93
C THR A 15 0.08 -3.61 7.49
N THR A 16 0.89 -2.77 6.88
CA THR A 16 2.32 -2.70 7.18
C THR A 16 2.72 -1.24 7.36
N THR A 17 3.57 -0.97 8.34
CA THR A 17 4.13 0.37 8.53
C THR A 17 5.59 0.36 8.15
N LEU A 18 6.02 1.47 7.56
CA LEU A 18 7.40 1.63 7.09
C LEU A 18 7.90 3.03 7.41
N ASP A 19 9.21 3.18 7.44
CA ASP A 19 9.87 4.48 7.57
C ASP A 19 10.33 5.00 6.22
N GLN A 20 10.54 4.10 5.28
CA GLN A 20 10.97 4.45 3.94
C GLN A 20 10.42 3.42 2.96
N LEU A 21 9.90 3.89 1.85
CA LEU A 21 9.38 3.02 0.78
C LEU A 21 9.90 3.53 -0.54
N ILE A 22 10.50 2.63 -1.31
CA ILE A 22 10.99 2.93 -2.65
C ILE A 22 10.23 2.05 -3.62
N ILE A 23 9.56 2.68 -4.58
CA ILE A 23 8.81 1.97 -5.61
C ILE A 23 9.46 2.26 -6.94
N HIS A 24 9.97 1.24 -7.59
CA HIS A 24 10.57 1.37 -8.92
C HIS A 24 9.48 1.42 -9.98
N GLU A 25 9.81 1.95 -11.15
CA GLU A 25 8.88 1.93 -12.26
C GLU A 25 8.55 0.48 -12.64
N GLY A 26 7.28 0.23 -12.87
CA GLY A 26 6.83 -1.11 -13.19
C GLY A 26 6.58 -2.00 -12.00
N ALA A 27 6.98 -1.56 -10.79
CA ALA A 27 6.73 -2.33 -9.60
C ALA A 27 5.25 -2.27 -9.24
N GLN A 28 4.77 -3.35 -8.61
CA GLN A 28 3.37 -3.45 -8.24
C GLN A 28 3.24 -3.96 -6.81
N ILE A 29 2.19 -3.51 -6.14
CA ILE A 29 1.86 -4.00 -4.81
C ILE A 29 0.48 -4.64 -4.92
N HIS A 30 0.42 -5.92 -4.61
CA HIS A 30 -0.81 -6.71 -4.70
C HIS A 30 -1.13 -7.36 -3.36
N THR A 31 -2.35 -7.81 -3.22
CA THR A 31 -2.75 -8.62 -2.08
C THR A 31 -3.21 -9.99 -2.58
N PRO A 32 -3.07 -11.03 -1.74
CA PRO A 32 -3.44 -12.39 -2.18
C PRO A 32 -4.91 -12.52 -2.57
N ASP A 33 -5.79 -11.73 -1.92
CA ASP A 33 -7.23 -11.86 -2.15
C ASP A 33 -7.79 -10.70 -2.96
N GLY A 34 -6.95 -9.93 -3.63
CA GLY A 34 -7.41 -8.79 -4.40
C GLY A 34 -7.97 -7.66 -3.56
N LYS A 35 -7.51 -7.52 -2.33
CA LYS A 35 -7.96 -6.45 -1.44
C LYS A 35 -7.40 -5.11 -1.87
N PHE A 36 -8.01 -4.04 -1.37
CA PHE A 36 -7.49 -2.70 -1.60
C PHE A 36 -6.23 -2.46 -0.79
N VAL A 37 -5.31 -1.74 -1.39
CA VAL A 37 -4.14 -1.22 -0.69
C VAL A 37 -4.20 0.29 -0.77
N ALA A 38 -4.11 0.95 0.37
CA ALA A 38 -4.07 2.40 0.45
C ALA A 38 -2.80 2.80 1.18
N MET A 39 -2.16 3.87 0.71
CA MET A 39 -0.95 4.36 1.35
C MET A 39 -1.22 5.71 1.97
N THR A 40 -0.79 5.88 3.23
CA THR A 40 -0.75 7.18 3.87
C THR A 40 0.66 7.46 4.33
N ILE A 41 1.02 8.73 4.28
CA ILE A 41 2.31 9.20 4.79
C ILE A 41 2.02 10.30 5.77
N ASN A 42 2.41 10.09 7.02
CA ASN A 42 2.11 11.02 8.12
C ASN A 42 0.62 11.32 8.20
N GLY A 43 -0.20 10.32 7.92
CA GLY A 43 -1.65 10.45 7.98
C GLY A 43 -2.30 11.01 6.72
N SER A 44 -1.52 11.38 5.71
CA SER A 44 -2.06 11.95 4.48
C SER A 44 -2.15 10.89 3.40
N GLY A 45 -3.32 10.76 2.78
CA GLY A 45 -3.50 9.82 1.69
C GLY A 45 -2.58 10.15 0.53
N THR A 46 -1.88 9.13 0.03
CA THR A 46 -0.87 9.31 -1.02
C THR A 46 -1.05 8.23 -2.07
N PRO A 47 -1.02 8.58 -3.35
CA PRO A 47 -1.09 7.56 -4.40
C PRO A 47 0.13 6.63 -4.37
N ILE A 48 -0.10 5.37 -4.66
CA ILE A 48 0.99 4.40 -4.74
C ILE A 48 1.56 4.47 -6.16
N THR A 49 2.58 5.29 -6.32
CA THR A 49 3.22 5.51 -7.62
C THR A 49 4.72 5.36 -7.46
N PRO A 50 5.46 5.15 -8.57
CA PRO A 50 6.91 5.02 -8.47
C PRO A 50 7.54 6.25 -7.84
N GLY A 51 8.53 6.03 -6.99
CA GLY A 51 9.24 7.09 -6.30
C GLY A 51 9.73 6.64 -4.95
N THR A 52 10.32 7.57 -4.21
CA THR A 52 10.83 7.32 -2.87
C THR A 52 10.01 8.10 -1.87
N TYR A 53 9.59 7.43 -0.81
CA TYR A 53 8.72 8.00 0.21
C TYR A 53 9.37 7.84 1.58
N TYR A 54 9.22 8.86 2.42
CA TYR A 54 9.77 8.88 3.77
C TYR A 54 8.70 9.32 4.75
N GLY A 55 8.85 8.90 5.98
CA GLY A 55 8.00 9.33 7.07
C GLY A 55 7.25 8.17 7.67
N ASP A 56 6.10 8.47 8.26
CA ASP A 56 5.24 7.45 8.86
C ASP A 56 4.35 6.87 7.75
N ILE A 57 4.89 5.88 7.05
CA ILE A 57 4.23 5.29 5.91
C ILE A 57 3.41 4.10 6.38
N VAL A 58 2.11 4.12 6.08
CA VAL A 58 1.21 3.02 6.40
C VAL A 58 0.58 2.52 5.10
N LEU A 59 0.79 1.24 4.83
CA LEU A 59 0.15 0.55 3.72
C LEU A 59 -0.98 -0.27 4.32
N THR A 60 -2.20 0.20 4.14
CA THR A 60 -3.38 -0.41 4.73
C THR A 60 -3.98 -1.40 3.74
N VAL A 61 -4.20 -2.62 4.20
CA VAL A 61 -4.88 -3.64 3.42
C VAL A 61 -6.31 -3.72 3.95
N ALA A 62 -7.27 -3.41 3.08
CA ALA A 62 -8.68 -3.41 3.47
C ALA A 62 -9.48 -4.31 2.55
N ALA A 63 -10.47 -4.99 3.09
CA ALA A 63 -11.34 -5.83 2.29
C ALA A 63 -12.09 -4.96 1.29
N ARG A 64 -12.30 -5.48 0.09
CA ARG A 64 -13.14 -4.81 -0.91
C ARG A 64 -14.58 -4.93 -0.45
N SER A 65 -15.11 -3.83 -0.19
CA SER A 65 -16.48 -3.82 0.27
C SER A 65 -17.38 -3.26 -0.77
N HIS A 66 -17.38 -3.45 -1.55
CA HIS A 66 -18.24 -3.03 -2.24
C HIS A 66 -19.38 -3.51 -2.44
N GLU A 67 -19.16 -3.96 -2.12
CA GLU A 67 -19.86 -4.29 -2.06
C GLU A 67 -20.79 -4.28 -1.40
N ASN A 68 -20.98 -4.20 -1.06
CA ASN A 68 -21.76 -4.25 -0.44
C ASN A 68 -22.49 -3.58 -0.23
N ASP A 69 -22.48 -3.40 -0.33
CA ASP A 69 -23.04 -2.87 -0.07
C ASP A 69 -23.90 -2.22 0.00
N GLU A 70 -24.28 -2.24 0.03
CA GLU A 70 -25.07 -1.65 0.15
C GLU A 70 -25.93 -1.22 0.31
N PRO A 71 -26.51 -1.09 0.27
CA PRO A 71 -27.37 -0.58 0.51
C PRO A 71 -28.15 -0.38 0.87
N PHE A 72 -28.43 -0.18 1.05
CA PHE A 72 -29.12 0.00 1.32
C PHE A 72 -29.72 0.08 1.03
#